data_e10ff0f97586c0f05683c6f5cca83ef6
#
_entry.id   e10ff0f97586c0f05683c6f5cca83ef6
#
_cell.length_a   1.000
_cell.length_b   1.000
_cell.length_c   1.000
_cell.angle_alpha   90.00
_cell.angle_beta   90.00
_cell.angle_gamma   90.00
#
_symmetry.space_group_name_H-M   'P 1'
#
loop_
_entity.id
_entity.type
_entity.pdbx_description
1 polymer ?
#
loop_
_entity_poly.entity_id
_entity_poly.type
_entity_poly.pdbx_seq_one_letter_code
_entity_poly.pdbx_strand_id
1 'polypeptide(L)'
;MMRRRTETICIGLALMIALAASPLARAEERAPCLKIKQACEEAGFKQNALTEGIGLQVDCIRPIIEGTKQRQAATKPLPAIDATVVAACKAKNPKFGTPNKLNDQPDQPTSGSDF
;
A
#
# COMPACT_ATOMS: atom_id res chain seq x y z
N MET A 1 -38.14 60.02 4.19
CA MET A 1 -37.17 59.57 4.34
C MET A 1 -36.99 58.31 4.65
N MET A 2 -36.49 57.60 3.98
CA MET A 2 -36.31 56.39 4.18
C MET A 2 -35.05 56.05 4.50
N ARG A 3 -34.73 55.30 5.14
CA ARG A 3 -33.60 54.81 5.38
C ARG A 3 -33.51 53.51 5.14
N ARG A 4 -32.73 53.03 4.48
CA ARG A 4 -32.52 51.77 4.26
C ARG A 4 -31.50 51.32 5.09
N ARG A 5 -31.60 50.42 5.74
CA ARG A 5 -30.68 49.76 6.40
C ARG A 5 -30.29 48.65 5.70
N THR A 6 -29.29 48.62 5.07
CA THR A 6 -28.73 47.42 4.54
C THR A 6 -28.01 46.78 5.64
N GLU A 7 -28.66 45.87 6.22
CA GLU A 7 -28.04 45.03 7.12
C GLU A 7 -27.17 44.13 6.35
N THR A 8 -25.96 44.44 6.25
CA THR A 8 -24.98 43.53 5.76
C THR A 8 -24.71 42.56 6.84
N ILE A 9 -25.42 41.50 6.80
CA ILE A 9 -25.12 40.40 7.67
C ILE A 9 -23.93 39.75 7.10
N CYS A 10 -22.80 40.13 7.61
CA CYS A 10 -21.63 39.33 7.38
C CYS A 10 -21.78 38.07 8.20
N ILE A 11 -22.40 37.13 7.63
CA ILE A 11 -22.34 35.80 8.18
C ILE A 11 -20.95 35.37 7.95
N GLY A 12 -20.14 35.62 8.90
CA GLY A 12 -18.85 34.97 8.93
C GLY A 12 -19.08 33.50 9.10
N LEU A 13 -19.25 32.85 7.99
CA LEU A 13 -19.21 31.43 8.00
C LEU A 13 -17.79 31.07 8.33
N ALA A 14 -17.51 30.97 9.58
CA ALA A 14 -16.29 30.35 10.00
C ALA A 14 -16.40 28.91 9.61
N LEU A 15 -15.93 28.62 8.41
CA LEU A 15 -15.79 27.27 8.00
C LEU A 15 -14.63 26.72 8.81
N MET A 16 -14.96 26.20 9.95
CA MET A 16 -14.03 25.38 10.68
C MET A 16 -13.86 24.10 9.90
N ILE A 17 -13.02 24.17 8.92
CA ILE A 17 -12.57 22.96 8.28
C ILE A 17 -11.67 22.31 9.29
N ALA A 18 -12.24 21.47 10.08
CA ALA A 18 -11.46 20.56 10.87
C ALA A 18 -10.71 19.65 9.88
N LEU A 19 -9.49 20.02 9.63
CA LEU A 19 -8.58 19.12 8.95
C LEU A 19 -8.23 18.03 9.94
N ALA A 20 -9.20 17.20 10.23
CA ALA A 20 -8.90 15.96 10.87
C ALA A 20 -8.04 15.19 9.87
N ALA A 21 -6.87 14.76 10.31
CA ALA A 21 -6.04 13.88 9.52
C ALA A 21 -6.91 12.70 9.11
N SER A 22 -7.42 12.75 7.89
CA SER A 22 -8.38 11.78 7.47
C SER A 22 -7.65 10.45 7.25
N PRO A 23 -8.26 9.33 7.63
CA PRO A 23 -7.68 8.02 7.35
C PRO A 23 -7.41 7.79 5.87
N LEU A 24 -8.00 8.59 4.99
CA LEU A 24 -7.74 8.55 3.56
C LEU A 24 -6.30 8.95 3.20
N ALA A 25 -5.69 9.88 3.91
CA ALA A 25 -4.30 10.27 3.65
C ALA A 25 -3.33 9.11 3.91
N ARG A 26 -3.59 8.32 4.94
CA ARG A 26 -2.78 7.14 5.24
C ARG A 26 -3.01 6.02 4.22
N ALA A 27 -4.23 5.89 3.71
CA ALA A 27 -4.54 4.92 2.66
C ALA A 27 -3.80 5.27 1.38
N GLU A 28 -3.68 6.55 1.03
CA GLU A 28 -2.93 6.99 -0.13
C GLU A 28 -1.43 6.71 -0.01
N GLU A 29 -0.86 6.84 1.18
CA GLU A 29 0.54 6.51 1.41
C GLU A 29 0.82 5.01 1.23
N ARG A 30 -0.14 4.18 1.55
CA ARG A 30 -0.02 2.73 1.41
C ARG A 30 -0.46 2.22 0.05
N ALA A 31 -1.19 3.03 -0.71
CA ALA A 31 -1.81 2.60 -1.96
C ALA A 31 -0.84 1.96 -2.96
N PRO A 32 0.39 2.48 -3.16
CA PRO A 32 1.32 1.83 -4.09
C PRO A 32 1.72 0.42 -3.64
N CYS A 33 1.99 0.24 -2.35
CA CYS A 33 2.35 -1.07 -1.81
C CYS A 33 1.18 -2.04 -1.81
N LEU A 34 -0.04 -1.54 -1.54
CA LEU A 34 -1.25 -2.35 -1.63
C LEU A 34 -1.51 -2.82 -3.07
N LYS A 35 -1.25 -1.98 -4.06
CA LYS A 35 -1.38 -2.38 -5.46
C LYS A 35 -0.43 -3.53 -5.81
N ILE A 36 0.78 -3.49 -5.31
CA ILE A 36 1.74 -4.58 -5.52
C ILE A 36 1.23 -5.87 -4.87
N LYS A 37 0.79 -5.77 -3.62
CA LYS A 37 0.25 -6.92 -2.90
C LYS A 37 -0.96 -7.52 -3.62
N GLN A 38 -1.92 -6.68 -4.00
CA GLN A 38 -3.11 -7.13 -4.72
C GLN A 38 -2.77 -7.81 -6.05
N ALA A 39 -1.86 -7.23 -6.82
CA ALA A 39 -1.44 -7.82 -8.07
C ALA A 39 -0.81 -9.20 -7.86
N CYS A 40 -0.03 -9.37 -6.80
CA CYS A 40 0.53 -10.66 -6.44
C CYS A 40 -0.55 -11.67 -6.05
N GLU A 41 -1.52 -11.24 -5.26
CA GLU A 41 -2.65 -12.10 -4.86
C GLU A 41 -3.50 -12.51 -6.07
N GLU A 42 -3.77 -11.58 -6.97
CA GLU A 42 -4.50 -11.85 -8.21
C GLU A 42 -3.73 -12.79 -9.13
N ALA A 43 -2.42 -12.72 -9.11
CA ALA A 43 -1.57 -13.64 -9.86
C ALA A 43 -1.52 -15.05 -9.25
N GLY A 44 -2.13 -15.25 -8.10
CA GLY A 44 -2.23 -16.55 -7.45
C GLY A 44 -1.20 -16.83 -6.37
N PHE A 45 -0.41 -15.83 -5.98
CA PHE A 45 0.51 -15.99 -4.84
C PHE A 45 -0.27 -15.89 -3.53
N LYS A 46 0.12 -16.67 -2.56
CA LYS A 46 -0.59 -16.79 -1.29
C LYS A 46 0.34 -16.68 -0.11
N GLN A 47 -0.19 -16.21 1.01
CA GLN A 47 0.53 -16.27 2.26
C GLN A 47 0.72 -17.72 2.67
N ASN A 48 1.83 -18.00 3.33
CA ASN A 48 2.15 -19.34 3.86
C ASN A 48 2.28 -20.45 2.78
N ALA A 49 2.51 -20.05 1.54
CA ALA A 49 2.66 -20.99 0.42
C ALA A 49 4.10 -21.03 -0.13
N LEU A 50 5.07 -20.81 0.75
CA LEU A 50 6.49 -20.78 0.39
C LEU A 50 6.98 -22.11 -0.18
N THR A 51 6.53 -23.21 0.42
CA THR A 51 6.92 -24.55 -0.01
C THR A 51 6.34 -24.91 -1.36
N GLU A 52 5.24 -24.28 -1.73
CA GLU A 52 4.59 -24.51 -3.02
C GLU A 52 5.16 -23.66 -4.15
N GLY A 53 6.10 -22.77 -3.84
CA GLY A 53 6.68 -21.85 -4.82
C GLY A 53 5.80 -20.69 -5.22
N ILE A 54 4.77 -20.41 -4.43
CA ILE A 54 3.82 -19.32 -4.65
C ILE A 54 3.69 -18.42 -3.42
N GLY A 55 4.76 -18.29 -2.65
CA GLY A 55 4.78 -17.45 -1.46
C GLY A 55 4.61 -15.98 -1.79
N LEU A 56 3.61 -15.34 -1.22
CA LEU A 56 3.26 -13.95 -1.52
C LEU A 56 4.47 -13.01 -1.33
N GLN A 57 5.16 -13.12 -0.22
CA GLN A 57 6.29 -12.26 0.09
C GLN A 57 7.54 -12.65 -0.71
N VAL A 58 7.96 -13.89 -0.61
CA VAL A 58 9.24 -14.35 -1.14
C VAL A 58 9.22 -14.51 -2.65
N ASP A 59 8.13 -15.03 -3.18
CA ASP A 59 8.06 -15.38 -4.60
C ASP A 59 7.46 -14.27 -5.47
N CYS A 60 6.82 -13.27 -4.87
CA CYS A 60 6.20 -12.18 -5.62
C CYS A 60 6.64 -10.79 -5.16
N ILE A 61 6.30 -10.40 -3.95
CA ILE A 61 6.51 -9.01 -3.50
C ILE A 61 7.99 -8.65 -3.48
N ARG A 62 8.82 -9.47 -2.85
CA ARG A 62 10.24 -9.19 -2.71
C ARG A 62 10.95 -9.05 -4.07
N PRO A 63 10.81 -9.99 -5.02
CA PRO A 63 11.42 -9.82 -6.32
C PRO A 63 11.01 -8.56 -7.06
N ILE A 64 9.73 -8.16 -6.93
CA ILE A 64 9.22 -6.93 -7.54
C ILE A 64 9.90 -5.71 -6.90
N ILE A 65 9.94 -5.66 -5.59
CA ILE A 65 10.51 -4.51 -4.85
C ILE A 65 12.01 -4.41 -5.07
N GLU A 66 12.72 -5.52 -5.08
CA GLU A 66 14.17 -5.55 -5.28
C GLU A 66 14.59 -5.48 -6.75
N GLY A 67 13.66 -5.73 -7.66
CA GLY A 67 13.97 -5.78 -9.08
C GLY A 67 14.83 -6.99 -9.45
N THR A 68 14.71 -8.08 -8.69
CA THR A 68 15.50 -9.29 -8.88
C THR A 68 14.66 -10.40 -9.49
N LYS A 69 15.35 -11.45 -9.93
CA LYS A 69 14.65 -12.63 -10.40
C LYS A 69 14.03 -13.39 -9.23
N GLN A 70 12.94 -14.09 -9.52
CA GLN A 70 12.37 -15.01 -8.56
C GLN A 70 13.38 -16.15 -8.27
N ARG A 71 13.25 -16.73 -7.07
CA ARG A 71 14.01 -17.95 -6.75
C ARG A 71 13.57 -19.09 -7.66
N GLN A 72 14.43 -20.08 -7.82
CA GLN A 72 14.16 -21.22 -8.71
C GLN A 72 12.93 -22.02 -8.32
N ALA A 73 12.61 -22.06 -7.04
CA ALA A 73 11.45 -22.79 -6.56
C ALA A 73 10.11 -22.11 -6.86
N ALA A 74 10.13 -20.86 -7.32
CA ALA A 74 8.91 -20.16 -7.69
C ALA A 74 8.26 -20.82 -8.90
N THR A 75 6.95 -21.08 -8.80
CA THR A 75 6.21 -21.80 -9.82
C THR A 75 5.30 -20.93 -10.68
N LYS A 76 5.15 -19.67 -10.33
CA LYS A 76 4.33 -18.72 -11.10
C LYS A 76 5.14 -17.50 -11.50
N PRO A 77 4.87 -16.91 -12.67
CA PRO A 77 5.56 -15.71 -13.11
C PRO A 77 5.09 -14.49 -12.31
N LEU A 78 5.96 -13.50 -12.21
CA LEU A 78 5.62 -12.23 -11.57
C LEU A 78 4.58 -11.48 -12.40
N PRO A 79 3.60 -10.83 -11.75
CA PRO A 79 2.71 -9.91 -12.45
C PRO A 79 3.48 -8.68 -12.92
N ALA A 80 3.03 -8.07 -14.01
CA ALA A 80 3.60 -6.84 -14.51
C ALA A 80 3.13 -5.69 -13.63
N ILE A 81 4.07 -4.96 -13.04
CA ILE A 81 3.77 -3.81 -12.20
C ILE A 81 4.54 -2.59 -12.73
N ASP A 82 3.86 -1.46 -12.79
CA ASP A 82 4.45 -0.23 -13.24
C ASP A 82 5.62 0.15 -12.32
N ALA A 83 6.74 0.50 -12.91
CA ALA A 83 7.94 0.90 -12.17
C ALA A 83 7.69 2.13 -11.28
N THR A 84 6.78 3.01 -11.66
CA THR A 84 6.41 4.17 -10.83
C THR A 84 5.70 3.76 -9.56
N VAL A 85 4.88 2.72 -9.61
CA VAL A 85 4.20 2.16 -8.44
C VAL A 85 5.21 1.54 -7.49
N VAL A 86 6.16 0.79 -8.02
CA VAL A 86 7.24 0.19 -7.22
C VAL A 86 8.08 1.27 -6.53
N ALA A 87 8.49 2.30 -7.28
CA ALA A 87 9.26 3.40 -6.73
C ALA A 87 8.50 4.15 -5.65
N ALA A 88 7.21 4.42 -5.85
CA ALA A 88 6.37 5.09 -4.87
C ALA A 88 6.19 4.24 -3.60
N CYS A 89 6.04 2.93 -3.75
CA CYS A 89 5.96 2.02 -2.61
C CYS A 89 7.26 2.06 -1.79
N LYS A 90 8.39 1.95 -2.44
CA LYS A 90 9.70 1.98 -1.77
C LYS A 90 9.95 3.30 -1.06
N ALA A 91 9.56 4.41 -1.69
CA ALA A 91 9.77 5.74 -1.12
C ALA A 91 8.93 5.96 0.13
N LYS A 92 7.69 5.48 0.12
CA LYS A 92 6.75 5.69 1.22
C LYS A 92 6.85 4.63 2.32
N ASN A 93 7.26 3.44 1.96
CA ASN A 93 7.35 2.30 2.87
C ASN A 93 8.66 1.54 2.61
N PRO A 94 9.80 2.08 3.06
CA PRO A 94 11.10 1.47 2.74
C PRO A 94 11.29 0.07 3.26
N LYS A 95 10.49 -0.35 4.26
CA LYS A 95 10.58 -1.70 4.83
C LYS A 95 9.67 -2.71 4.15
N PHE A 96 8.81 -2.26 3.24
CA PHE A 96 7.90 -3.17 2.55
C PHE A 96 8.68 -4.12 1.64
N GLY A 97 8.40 -5.39 1.75
CA GLY A 97 9.09 -6.41 0.94
C GLY A 97 10.49 -6.76 1.39
N THR A 98 11.01 -6.12 2.46
CA THR A 98 12.33 -6.47 2.98
C THR A 98 12.28 -7.79 3.74
N PRO A 99 13.38 -8.53 3.74
CA PRO A 99 13.45 -9.78 4.49
C PRO A 99 13.23 -9.52 5.98
N ASN A 100 12.24 -10.20 6.52
CA ASN A 100 11.98 -10.20 7.93
C ASN A 100 11.96 -11.65 8.35
N LYS A 101 12.75 -12.01 9.34
CA LYS A 101 12.84 -13.39 9.79
C LYS A 101 11.48 -14.00 10.13
N LEU A 102 10.54 -13.15 10.56
CA LEU A 102 9.20 -13.60 10.90
C LEU A 102 8.35 -13.90 9.66
N ASN A 103 8.58 -13.16 8.57
CA ASN A 103 7.82 -13.33 7.34
C ASN A 103 8.38 -14.42 6.44
N ASP A 104 9.61 -14.84 6.69
CA ASP A 104 10.24 -15.90 5.93
C ASP A 104 10.00 -17.29 6.52
N GLN A 105 9.31 -17.36 7.65
CA GLN A 105 8.95 -18.65 8.22
C GLN A 105 7.70 -19.19 7.54
N PRO A 106 7.76 -20.46 7.11
CA PRO A 106 6.65 -21.04 6.32
C PRO A 106 5.33 -21.14 7.06
N ASP A 107 5.34 -21.06 8.37
CA ASP A 107 4.14 -21.29 9.17
C ASP A 107 3.59 -20.06 9.90
N GLN A 108 4.10 -18.87 9.60
CA GLN A 108 3.57 -17.71 10.29
C GLN A 108 2.60 -16.93 9.44
N PRO A 109 1.41 -16.66 9.95
CA PRO A 109 0.51 -15.76 9.28
C PRO A 109 1.19 -14.40 9.20
N THR A 110 1.38 -13.90 8.01
CA THR A 110 1.82 -12.54 7.84
C THR A 110 0.72 -11.66 8.41
N SER A 111 0.96 -11.14 9.59
CA SER A 111 0.04 -10.18 10.13
C SER A 111 0.08 -8.96 9.23
N GLY A 112 -1.07 -8.38 8.94
CA GLY A 112 -1.18 -7.21 8.10
C GLY A 112 -0.50 -5.96 8.64
N SER A 113 0.44 -6.13 9.55
CA SER A 113 1.20 -5.06 10.17
C SER A 113 2.45 -4.66 9.40
N ASP A 114 2.69 -5.28 8.24
CA ASP A 114 3.85 -4.99 7.41
C ASP A 114 3.69 -3.73 6.56
N PHE A 115 2.67 -2.97 6.82
CA PHE A 115 2.43 -1.70 6.16
C PHE A 115 2.66 -0.52 7.07
#